data_2513278f169501ceecc767c6e04560d1
#
_entry.id   2513278f169501ceecc767c6e04560d1
#
_cell.length_a   1.000
_cell.length_b   1.000
_cell.length_c   1.000
_cell.angle_alpha   90.00
_cell.angle_beta   90.00
_cell.angle_gamma   90.00
#
_symmetry.space_group_name_H-M   'P 1'
#
loop_
_entity.id
_entity.type
_entity.pdbx_description
1 polymer ?
#
loop_
_entity_poly.entity_id
_entity_poly.type
_entity_poly.pdbx_seq_one_letter_code
_entity_poly.pdbx_strand_id
1 'polypeptide(L)'
;ANFLYRNDGNGNFTKITSGEIVTDIANSTGATWGDIDNDGDFDLFVTNYFNVNNYLYINNGNSTFTKNTSSVVANDGGSSTGSTFGDVDNDGDLDLFVANDNNENNCLYLNDGTGVFTKVTTGSVVNNGGRSNGSGFADYDLDGDLDLFVTNGNQPVVQNNFLYNNNGNQNKFVNIKCFSISNNTSSIGTRVKVVTMINGNRKTQTREIFGQTGYNAQNELSVHFGLSDATVIDSVIIDWHASSPQRQVFTNVEVNKFYTVIQGNSITSITNENEFTTGKFSLRQNYPNPFNPETNISFSLSRKGKTSLKVFDITGKEVMKLSDEELNEGYYTYKINMRNFPSGIYFYRLETGNSFISKKMILIK
;
A
#
# COMPACT_ATOMS: atom_id res chain seq x y z
N ALA A 1 -12.16 28.48 4.49
CA ALA A 1 -10.79 28.32 3.96
C ALA A 1 -10.05 27.28 4.78
N ASN A 2 -9.12 26.59 4.16
CA ASN A 2 -8.30 25.58 4.77
C ASN A 2 -7.11 26.19 5.52
N PHE A 3 -6.48 25.41 6.38
CA PHE A 3 -5.28 25.85 7.10
C PHE A 3 -4.08 25.02 6.63
N LEU A 4 -2.99 25.73 6.30
CA LEU A 4 -1.70 25.12 6.02
C LEU A 4 -0.70 25.58 7.07
N TYR A 5 0.03 24.63 7.63
CA TYR A 5 1.09 24.90 8.58
C TYR A 5 2.40 24.32 8.06
N ARG A 6 3.43 25.16 8.01
CA ARG A 6 4.79 24.71 7.73
C ARG A 6 5.41 24.20 9.02
N ASN A 7 5.98 23.01 8.98
CA ASN A 7 6.78 22.47 10.07
C ASN A 7 8.18 23.11 10.07
N ASP A 8 8.51 23.87 11.09
CA ASP A 8 9.81 24.54 11.25
C ASP A 8 10.83 23.67 12.03
N GLY A 9 10.45 22.43 12.35
CA GLY A 9 11.23 21.52 13.19
C GLY A 9 11.01 21.71 14.67
N ASN A 10 11.51 20.77 15.46
CA ASN A 10 11.42 20.77 16.94
C ASN A 10 9.98 20.93 17.49
N GLY A 11 8.96 20.49 16.72
CA GLY A 11 7.56 20.59 17.10
C GLY A 11 6.94 21.98 16.90
N ASN A 12 7.63 22.91 16.24
CA ASN A 12 7.12 24.24 15.93
C ASN A 12 6.46 24.26 14.54
N PHE A 13 5.36 25.02 14.44
CA PHE A 13 4.62 25.19 13.20
C PHE A 13 4.33 26.65 12.94
N THR A 14 4.62 27.11 11.73
CA THR A 14 4.22 28.44 11.24
C THR A 14 3.01 28.34 10.36
N LYS A 15 1.93 29.03 10.72
CA LYS A 15 0.72 29.11 9.90
C LYS A 15 0.98 29.92 8.63
N ILE A 16 0.69 29.35 7.47
CA ILE A 16 0.69 30.06 6.19
C ILE A 16 -0.60 30.85 6.07
N THR A 17 -0.50 32.14 5.72
CA THR A 17 -1.63 33.08 5.71
C THR A 17 -1.90 33.69 4.35
N SER A 18 -1.12 33.35 3.33
CA SER A 18 -1.26 33.86 1.96
C SER A 18 -1.16 32.75 0.92
N GLY A 19 -1.72 32.97 -0.26
CA GLY A 19 -1.79 32.01 -1.35
C GLY A 19 -3.15 31.31 -1.44
N GLU A 20 -3.53 30.87 -2.64
CA GLU A 20 -4.84 30.26 -2.93
C GLU A 20 -5.13 29.04 -2.05
N ILE A 21 -4.13 28.22 -1.77
CA ILE A 21 -4.23 27.04 -0.91
C ILE A 21 -4.85 27.32 0.48
N VAL A 22 -4.75 28.54 0.99
CA VAL A 22 -5.28 28.95 2.30
C VAL A 22 -6.36 30.04 2.22
N THR A 23 -6.59 30.59 1.04
CA THR A 23 -7.63 31.62 0.84
C THR A 23 -8.88 31.09 0.13
N ASP A 24 -8.76 29.97 -0.59
CA ASP A 24 -9.90 29.32 -1.23
C ASP A 24 -10.93 28.82 -0.21
N ILE A 25 -12.20 29.03 -0.54
CA ILE A 25 -13.32 28.69 0.36
C ILE A 25 -14.18 27.61 -0.30
N ALA A 26 -14.25 26.45 0.33
CA ALA A 26 -15.15 25.36 -0.01
C ALA A 26 -15.47 24.51 1.23
N ASN A 27 -16.37 23.55 1.07
CA ASN A 27 -16.60 22.50 2.07
C ASN A 27 -15.62 21.36 1.86
N SER A 28 -14.35 21.60 2.17
CA SER A 28 -13.29 20.61 2.00
C SER A 28 -13.46 19.46 2.99
N THR A 29 -13.29 18.24 2.51
CA THR A 29 -13.49 17.00 3.26
C THR A 29 -12.20 16.23 3.46
N GLY A 30 -11.35 16.14 2.44
CA GLY A 30 -10.09 15.41 2.47
C GLY A 30 -8.99 16.12 1.72
N ALA A 31 -7.78 15.69 1.96
CA ALA A 31 -6.59 16.18 1.27
C ALA A 31 -5.60 15.01 1.07
N THR A 32 -5.01 14.91 -0.10
CA THR A 32 -3.99 13.90 -0.41
C THR A 32 -2.81 14.52 -1.12
N TRP A 33 -1.61 14.05 -0.76
CA TRP A 33 -0.35 14.52 -1.28
C TRP A 33 0.25 13.51 -2.24
N GLY A 34 0.87 13.97 -3.34
CA GLY A 34 1.58 13.13 -4.31
C GLY A 34 2.45 13.96 -5.23
N ASP A 35 3.55 13.38 -5.69
CA ASP A 35 4.44 13.94 -6.72
C ASP A 35 3.83 13.55 -8.09
N ILE A 36 2.93 14.39 -8.62
CA ILE A 36 2.11 14.05 -9.80
C ILE A 36 2.78 14.40 -11.13
N ASP A 37 3.81 15.23 -11.11
CA ASP A 37 4.58 15.60 -12.30
C ASP A 37 6.03 15.10 -12.26
N ASN A 38 6.37 14.30 -11.25
CA ASN A 38 7.67 13.66 -11.06
C ASN A 38 8.84 14.67 -10.92
N ASP A 39 8.58 15.86 -10.39
CA ASP A 39 9.59 16.88 -10.11
C ASP A 39 10.27 16.70 -8.74
N GLY A 40 9.72 15.86 -7.88
CA GLY A 40 10.23 15.48 -6.56
C GLY A 40 9.60 16.27 -5.41
N ASP A 41 8.70 17.20 -5.69
CA ASP A 41 7.93 17.97 -4.73
C ASP A 41 6.48 17.46 -4.68
N PHE A 42 5.88 17.41 -3.48
CA PHE A 42 4.52 16.89 -3.35
C PHE A 42 3.48 17.97 -3.64
N ASP A 43 2.60 17.66 -4.57
CA ASP A 43 1.41 18.41 -4.91
C ASP A 43 0.26 18.05 -3.98
N LEU A 44 -0.78 18.86 -3.98
CA LEU A 44 -1.93 18.68 -3.11
C LEU A 44 -3.23 18.65 -3.89
N PHE A 45 -3.99 17.56 -3.71
CA PHE A 45 -5.38 17.49 -4.14
C PHE A 45 -6.30 17.60 -2.93
N VAL A 46 -7.35 18.43 -3.02
CA VAL A 46 -8.34 18.68 -1.96
C VAL A 46 -9.72 18.35 -2.47
N THR A 47 -10.40 17.41 -1.83
CA THR A 47 -11.78 17.05 -2.11
C THR A 47 -12.75 18.07 -1.48
N ASN A 48 -13.78 18.43 -2.22
CA ASN A 48 -14.83 19.33 -1.78
C ASN A 48 -16.20 18.68 -1.91
N TYR A 49 -17.11 18.98 -0.96
CA TYR A 49 -18.45 18.43 -0.88
C TYR A 49 -19.48 19.41 -1.47
N PHE A 50 -20.73 18.97 -1.63
CA PHE A 50 -21.87 19.75 -2.11
C PHE A 50 -21.76 20.21 -3.57
N ASN A 51 -21.32 19.33 -4.45
CA ASN A 51 -21.22 19.60 -5.88
C ASN A 51 -20.34 20.84 -6.20
N VAL A 52 -19.29 20.99 -5.41
CA VAL A 52 -18.25 22.01 -5.61
C VAL A 52 -17.02 21.36 -6.24
N ASN A 53 -16.40 22.06 -7.18
CA ASN A 53 -15.16 21.60 -7.80
C ASN A 53 -14.07 21.33 -6.75
N ASN A 54 -13.32 20.26 -6.95
CA ASN A 54 -12.16 19.93 -6.16
C ASN A 54 -11.01 20.92 -6.44
N TYR A 55 -9.98 20.91 -5.61
CA TYR A 55 -8.84 21.76 -5.83
C TYR A 55 -7.58 20.93 -6.08
N LEU A 56 -6.83 21.32 -7.09
CA LEU A 56 -5.50 20.82 -7.37
C LEU A 56 -4.50 21.96 -7.25
N TYR A 57 -3.50 21.80 -6.40
CA TYR A 57 -2.42 22.76 -6.18
C TYR A 57 -1.09 22.11 -6.52
N ILE A 58 -0.40 22.69 -7.50
CA ILE A 58 0.94 22.26 -7.93
C ILE A 58 1.97 22.95 -7.04
N ASN A 59 2.89 22.20 -6.48
CA ASN A 59 3.99 22.71 -5.68
C ASN A 59 5.09 23.27 -6.61
N ASN A 60 5.50 24.50 -6.38
CA ASN A 60 6.53 25.13 -7.21
C ASN A 60 7.97 24.91 -6.70
N GLY A 61 8.18 24.02 -5.72
CA GLY A 61 9.49 23.70 -5.13
C GLY A 61 10.10 24.79 -4.24
N ASN A 62 9.40 25.88 -4.03
CA ASN A 62 9.88 27.06 -3.29
C ASN A 62 8.96 27.44 -2.12
N SER A 63 8.20 26.48 -1.60
CA SER A 63 7.16 26.67 -0.55
C SER A 63 5.95 27.49 -1.02
N THR A 64 5.73 27.62 -2.32
CA THR A 64 4.51 28.20 -2.90
C THR A 64 3.78 27.17 -3.75
N PHE A 65 2.48 27.41 -3.93
CA PHE A 65 1.61 26.53 -4.72
C PHE A 65 0.88 27.33 -5.78
N THR A 66 0.70 26.73 -6.95
CA THR A 66 -0.13 27.27 -8.03
C THR A 66 -1.38 26.42 -8.18
N LYS A 67 -2.57 27.03 -8.13
CA LYS A 67 -3.82 26.32 -8.35
C LYS A 67 -3.98 25.97 -9.83
N ASN A 68 -4.16 24.69 -10.12
CA ASN A 68 -4.48 24.24 -11.48
C ASN A 68 -5.99 24.28 -11.69
N THR A 69 -6.48 25.27 -12.43
CA THR A 69 -7.90 25.46 -12.73
C THR A 69 -8.33 24.85 -14.07
N SER A 70 -7.39 24.34 -14.86
CA SER A 70 -7.66 23.75 -16.18
C SER A 70 -7.79 22.24 -16.16
N SER A 71 -7.26 21.58 -15.12
CA SER A 71 -7.29 20.11 -14.99
C SER A 71 -8.72 19.59 -14.84
N VAL A 72 -9.03 18.46 -15.48
CA VAL A 72 -10.31 17.77 -15.34
C VAL A 72 -10.61 17.42 -13.88
N VAL A 73 -9.61 17.03 -13.10
CA VAL A 73 -9.79 16.67 -11.68
C VAL A 73 -10.23 17.84 -10.81
N ALA A 74 -9.95 19.08 -11.24
CA ALA A 74 -10.36 20.30 -10.57
C ALA A 74 -11.65 20.91 -11.14
N ASN A 75 -12.22 20.33 -12.19
CA ASN A 75 -13.43 20.84 -12.86
C ASN A 75 -14.59 19.84 -12.91
N ASP A 76 -14.42 18.70 -12.30
CA ASP A 76 -15.36 17.59 -12.32
C ASP A 76 -16.10 17.54 -10.98
N GLY A 77 -16.90 18.55 -10.71
CA GLY A 77 -17.61 18.72 -9.45
C GLY A 77 -18.28 17.45 -8.95
N GLY A 78 -18.72 17.44 -7.71
CA GLY A 78 -19.37 16.29 -7.09
C GLY A 78 -19.46 16.46 -5.59
N SER A 79 -19.97 15.45 -4.91
CA SER A 79 -19.96 15.39 -3.45
C SER A 79 -18.75 14.57 -3.00
N SER A 80 -17.56 15.08 -3.33
CA SER A 80 -16.31 14.38 -3.09
C SER A 80 -15.99 14.32 -1.60
N THR A 81 -15.65 13.13 -1.11
CA THR A 81 -15.33 12.87 0.30
C THR A 81 -13.86 12.59 0.50
N GLY A 82 -13.34 11.54 -0.09
CA GLY A 82 -11.96 11.12 0.01
C GLY A 82 -11.28 10.99 -1.34
N SER A 83 -9.97 10.98 -1.34
CA SER A 83 -9.16 10.73 -2.53
C SER A 83 -7.88 9.99 -2.16
N THR A 84 -7.31 9.29 -3.12
CA THR A 84 -6.02 8.63 -2.95
C THR A 84 -5.25 8.60 -4.26
N PHE A 85 -3.93 8.77 -4.18
CA PHE A 85 -3.01 8.57 -5.28
C PHE A 85 -2.46 7.15 -5.28
N GLY A 86 -2.29 6.56 -6.48
CA GLY A 86 -1.65 5.28 -6.73
C GLY A 86 -1.38 5.12 -8.21
N ASP A 87 -0.36 4.40 -8.57
CA ASP A 87 -0.01 4.07 -9.95
C ASP A 87 -0.75 2.78 -10.33
N VAL A 88 -1.94 2.92 -10.92
CA VAL A 88 -2.87 1.79 -11.11
C VAL A 88 -2.60 0.98 -12.38
N ASP A 89 -1.81 1.52 -13.32
CA ASP A 89 -1.45 0.83 -14.55
C ASP A 89 0.06 0.57 -14.69
N ASN A 90 0.81 0.82 -13.62
CA ASN A 90 2.25 0.56 -13.53
C ASN A 90 3.09 1.31 -14.59
N ASP A 91 2.65 2.48 -15.03
CA ASP A 91 3.38 3.27 -16.01
C ASP A 91 4.43 4.22 -15.40
N GLY A 92 4.44 4.35 -14.07
CA GLY A 92 5.37 5.14 -13.28
C GLY A 92 4.82 6.48 -12.81
N ASP A 93 3.57 6.78 -13.12
CA ASP A 93 2.95 8.06 -12.85
C ASP A 93 1.79 7.89 -11.84
N LEU A 94 1.57 8.85 -10.94
CA LEU A 94 0.52 8.73 -9.92
C LEU A 94 -0.84 9.08 -10.48
N ASP A 95 -1.75 8.11 -10.50
CA ASP A 95 -3.16 8.28 -10.83
C ASP A 95 -3.96 8.71 -9.60
N LEU A 96 -5.16 9.22 -9.84
CA LEU A 96 -6.03 9.74 -8.79
C LEU A 96 -7.39 9.04 -8.77
N PHE A 97 -7.74 8.46 -7.62
CA PHE A 97 -9.10 8.03 -7.33
C PHE A 97 -9.79 9.02 -6.39
N VAL A 98 -11.06 9.34 -6.69
CA VAL A 98 -11.92 10.23 -5.88
C VAL A 98 -13.21 9.50 -5.52
N ALA A 99 -13.43 9.35 -4.22
CA ALA A 99 -14.65 8.80 -3.66
C ALA A 99 -15.74 9.88 -3.56
N ASN A 100 -16.94 9.59 -4.05
CA ASN A 100 -18.08 10.48 -4.02
C ASN A 100 -19.24 9.91 -3.18
N ASP A 101 -19.90 10.76 -2.40
CA ASP A 101 -21.12 10.47 -1.65
C ASP A 101 -22.38 10.68 -2.55
N ASN A 102 -23.55 10.70 -1.93
CA ASN A 102 -24.86 11.02 -2.54
C ASN A 102 -25.31 10.12 -3.71
N ASN A 103 -24.86 8.87 -3.78
CA ASN A 103 -25.09 7.96 -4.90
C ASN A 103 -24.45 8.43 -6.22
N GLU A 104 -23.48 9.31 -6.15
CA GLU A 104 -22.68 9.67 -7.30
C GLU A 104 -21.67 8.58 -7.62
N ASN A 105 -21.26 8.50 -8.90
CA ASN A 105 -20.18 7.62 -9.30
C ASN A 105 -18.84 8.13 -8.75
N ASN A 106 -17.99 7.22 -8.34
CA ASN A 106 -16.60 7.54 -8.05
C ASN A 106 -15.85 7.90 -9.33
N CYS A 107 -14.74 8.59 -9.21
CA CYS A 107 -13.93 8.98 -10.34
C CYS A 107 -12.53 8.37 -10.25
N LEU A 108 -12.03 7.90 -11.37
CA LEU A 108 -10.64 7.50 -11.57
C LEU A 108 -10.07 8.34 -12.71
N TYR A 109 -8.87 8.87 -12.52
CA TYR A 109 -8.17 9.68 -13.50
C TYR A 109 -6.76 9.12 -13.67
N LEU A 110 -6.38 8.82 -14.92
CA LEU A 110 -5.04 8.42 -15.30
C LEU A 110 -4.20 9.66 -15.59
N ASN A 111 -2.99 9.68 -15.09
CA ASN A 111 -2.01 10.76 -15.23
C ASN A 111 -0.99 10.39 -16.32
N ASP A 112 -0.47 11.37 -17.04
CA ASP A 112 0.59 11.16 -18.04
C ASP A 112 2.00 11.49 -17.52
N GLY A 113 2.13 11.69 -16.20
CA GLY A 113 3.39 12.00 -15.53
C GLY A 113 3.82 13.46 -15.65
N THR A 114 2.96 14.31 -16.18
CA THR A 114 3.16 15.79 -16.24
C THR A 114 2.09 16.56 -15.48
N GLY A 115 1.28 15.85 -14.67
CA GLY A 115 0.12 16.41 -13.96
C GLY A 115 -1.10 16.61 -14.83
N VAL A 116 -1.12 16.06 -16.05
CA VAL A 116 -2.28 16.09 -16.97
C VAL A 116 -3.07 14.78 -16.82
N PHE A 117 -4.30 14.92 -16.38
CA PHE A 117 -5.18 13.80 -16.07
C PHE A 117 -6.21 13.53 -17.15
N THR A 118 -6.50 12.26 -17.40
CA THR A 118 -7.58 11.78 -18.27
C THR A 118 -8.59 10.98 -17.45
N LYS A 119 -9.87 11.36 -17.49
CA LYS A 119 -10.95 10.67 -16.76
C LYS A 119 -11.26 9.32 -17.37
N VAL A 120 -11.26 8.28 -16.55
CA VAL A 120 -11.78 6.94 -16.92
C VAL A 120 -13.31 7.00 -16.92
N THR A 121 -13.93 6.56 -18.01
CA THR A 121 -15.39 6.66 -18.20
C THR A 121 -16.10 5.31 -18.24
N THR A 122 -15.37 4.21 -18.23
CA THR A 122 -15.90 2.84 -18.30
C THR A 122 -15.37 1.96 -17.21
N GLY A 123 -16.06 0.87 -16.92
CA GLY A 123 -15.68 -0.08 -15.87
C GLY A 123 -16.46 0.12 -14.56
N SER A 124 -16.46 -0.91 -13.72
CA SER A 124 -17.22 -0.91 -12.46
C SER A 124 -16.72 0.11 -11.46
N VAL A 125 -15.43 0.41 -11.45
CA VAL A 125 -14.78 1.35 -10.52
C VAL A 125 -15.33 2.77 -10.63
N VAL A 126 -15.83 3.16 -11.80
CA VAL A 126 -16.38 4.50 -12.09
C VAL A 126 -17.88 4.50 -12.42
N ASN A 127 -18.55 3.35 -12.36
CA ASN A 127 -19.98 3.23 -12.66
C ASN A 127 -20.78 2.55 -11.54
N ASN A 128 -20.21 2.46 -10.36
CA ASN A 128 -20.84 1.91 -9.16
C ASN A 128 -21.22 3.08 -8.24
N GLY A 129 -22.33 3.73 -8.53
CA GLY A 129 -22.84 4.77 -7.64
C GLY A 129 -22.95 4.27 -6.19
N GLY A 130 -22.65 5.14 -5.23
CA GLY A 130 -22.64 4.78 -3.82
C GLY A 130 -22.58 6.00 -2.91
N ARG A 131 -22.48 5.75 -1.62
CA ARG A 131 -22.16 6.75 -0.61
C ARG A 131 -20.74 6.49 -0.13
N SER A 132 -19.80 6.72 -1.05
CA SER A 132 -18.39 6.41 -0.80
C SER A 132 -17.76 7.46 0.11
N ASN A 133 -16.88 7.02 1.01
CA ASN A 133 -16.22 7.87 1.99
C ASN A 133 -14.70 7.85 1.80
N GLY A 134 -14.04 6.80 2.24
CA GLY A 134 -12.60 6.63 2.12
C GLY A 134 -12.22 5.59 1.09
N SER A 135 -11.03 5.70 0.57
CA SER A 135 -10.45 4.74 -0.37
C SER A 135 -8.98 4.53 -0.10
N GLY A 136 -8.48 3.32 -0.32
CA GLY A 136 -7.07 2.98 -0.17
C GLY A 136 -6.63 2.00 -1.23
N PHE A 137 -5.42 2.22 -1.74
CA PHE A 137 -4.74 1.29 -2.63
C PHE A 137 -3.86 0.33 -1.83
N ALA A 138 -3.85 -0.93 -2.23
CA ALA A 138 -2.96 -1.97 -1.75
C ALA A 138 -2.91 -3.12 -2.75
N ASP A 139 -1.75 -3.70 -2.95
CA ASP A 139 -1.59 -4.96 -3.66
C ASP A 139 -1.91 -6.10 -2.68
N TYR A 140 -3.21 -6.49 -2.58
CA TYR A 140 -3.65 -7.44 -1.55
C TYR A 140 -3.39 -8.90 -1.92
N ASP A 141 -3.31 -9.23 -3.21
CA ASP A 141 -3.06 -10.59 -3.70
C ASP A 141 -1.60 -10.83 -4.16
N LEU A 142 -0.76 -9.79 -4.09
CA LEU A 142 0.67 -9.80 -4.35
C LEU A 142 1.01 -10.16 -5.82
N ASP A 143 0.19 -9.71 -6.74
CA ASP A 143 0.42 -9.88 -8.16
C ASP A 143 1.23 -8.74 -8.80
N GLY A 144 1.42 -7.65 -8.07
CA GLY A 144 2.21 -6.49 -8.46
C GLY A 144 1.38 -5.33 -9.01
N ASP A 145 0.06 -5.44 -8.96
CA ASP A 145 -0.87 -4.41 -9.39
C ASP A 145 -1.61 -3.84 -8.16
N LEU A 146 -1.83 -2.54 -8.11
CA LEU A 146 -2.55 -1.93 -7.00
C LEU A 146 -4.05 -2.16 -7.12
N ASP A 147 -4.61 -2.81 -6.11
CA ASP A 147 -6.04 -3.00 -5.91
C ASP A 147 -6.65 -1.84 -5.13
N LEU A 148 -7.98 -1.71 -5.23
CA LEU A 148 -8.69 -0.61 -4.62
C LEU A 148 -9.78 -1.09 -3.66
N PHE A 149 -9.71 -0.63 -2.40
CA PHE A 149 -10.80 -0.78 -1.43
C PHE A 149 -11.50 0.55 -1.21
N VAL A 150 -12.85 0.56 -1.28
CA VAL A 150 -13.67 1.75 -1.08
C VAL A 150 -14.70 1.48 0.02
N THR A 151 -14.70 2.32 1.05
CA THR A 151 -15.69 2.26 2.12
C THR A 151 -16.94 3.00 1.73
N ASN A 152 -18.09 2.36 1.93
CA ASN A 152 -19.41 2.89 1.61
C ASN A 152 -20.32 2.95 2.82
N GLY A 153 -21.28 3.85 2.78
CA GLY A 153 -22.30 4.01 3.80
C GLY A 153 -22.07 5.23 4.66
N ASN A 154 -23.13 6.02 4.81
CA ASN A 154 -23.19 7.17 5.69
C ASN A 154 -24.54 7.15 6.41
N GLN A 155 -24.55 7.40 7.72
CA GLN A 155 -25.77 7.32 8.52
C GLN A 155 -26.94 8.12 7.92
N PRO A 156 -28.16 7.60 7.85
CA PRO A 156 -28.58 6.27 8.36
C PRO A 156 -28.48 5.14 7.29
N VAL A 157 -27.86 5.36 6.13
CA VAL A 157 -27.81 4.41 5.02
C VAL A 157 -26.61 3.49 5.17
N VAL A 158 -26.85 2.18 5.23
CA VAL A 158 -25.81 1.15 5.22
C VAL A 158 -25.65 0.60 3.81
N GLN A 159 -24.44 0.56 3.31
CA GLN A 159 -24.09 0.01 1.99
C GLN A 159 -22.87 -0.92 2.11
N ASN A 160 -22.75 -1.88 1.18
CA ASN A 160 -21.58 -2.73 1.11
C ASN A 160 -20.36 -1.92 0.63
N ASN A 161 -19.22 -2.22 1.19
CA ASN A 161 -17.94 -1.71 0.67
C ASN A 161 -17.61 -2.35 -0.68
N PHE A 162 -16.74 -1.71 -1.44
CA PHE A 162 -16.24 -2.25 -2.69
C PHE A 162 -14.78 -2.67 -2.54
N LEU A 163 -14.46 -3.84 -3.06
CA LEU A 163 -13.10 -4.29 -3.33
C LEU A 163 -13.00 -4.53 -4.83
N TYR A 164 -12.11 -3.81 -5.47
CA TYR A 164 -11.81 -3.94 -6.89
C TYR A 164 -10.44 -4.57 -7.05
N ASN A 165 -10.43 -5.76 -7.64
CA ASN A 165 -9.19 -6.41 -8.04
C ASN A 165 -8.74 -5.82 -9.36
N ASN A 166 -7.52 -5.31 -9.40
CA ASN A 166 -6.86 -4.91 -10.63
C ASN A 166 -6.30 -6.15 -11.32
N ASN A 167 -6.65 -6.35 -12.58
CA ASN A 167 -6.13 -7.50 -13.32
C ASN A 167 -4.81 -7.17 -14.03
N GLY A 168 -4.30 -6.00 -13.80
CA GLY A 168 -3.01 -5.54 -14.26
C GLY A 168 -2.82 -5.45 -15.77
N ASN A 169 -1.58 -5.24 -16.13
CA ASN A 169 -1.10 -5.21 -17.51
C ASN A 169 0.30 -5.88 -17.61
N GLN A 170 1.08 -5.59 -18.65
CA GLN A 170 2.44 -6.15 -18.82
C GLN A 170 3.54 -5.25 -18.27
N ASN A 171 3.19 -4.11 -17.69
CA ASN A 171 4.13 -3.18 -17.10
C ASN A 171 4.83 -3.78 -15.88
N LYS A 172 6.02 -3.30 -15.59
CA LYS A 172 6.84 -3.75 -14.47
C LYS A 172 6.55 -2.91 -13.23
N PHE A 173 6.88 -3.46 -12.09
CA PHE A 173 6.70 -2.80 -10.80
C PHE A 173 7.86 -3.06 -9.83
N VAL A 174 7.88 -2.34 -8.75
CA VAL A 174 8.57 -2.70 -7.51
C VAL A 174 7.75 -2.23 -6.30
N ASN A 175 7.64 -3.08 -5.30
CA ASN A 175 7.03 -2.74 -4.02
C ASN A 175 8.08 -2.79 -2.92
N ILE A 176 8.22 -1.74 -2.11
CA ILE A 176 9.29 -1.60 -1.11
C ILE A 176 8.70 -1.32 0.26
N LYS A 177 8.90 -2.25 1.19
CA LYS A 177 8.51 -2.11 2.59
C LYS A 177 9.71 -1.73 3.44
N CYS A 178 9.60 -0.60 4.13
CA CYS A 178 10.66 -0.06 4.97
C CYS A 178 10.39 -0.31 6.45
N PHE A 179 11.44 -0.63 7.20
CA PHE A 179 11.42 -0.77 8.65
C PHE A 179 12.53 0.08 9.26
N SER A 180 12.17 1.10 10.03
CA SER A 180 13.13 1.87 10.80
C SER A 180 13.54 1.13 12.08
N ILE A 181 14.78 1.34 12.50
CA ILE A 181 15.29 0.84 13.78
C ILE A 181 14.97 1.77 14.96
N SER A 182 14.33 2.91 14.68
CA SER A 182 13.84 3.86 15.68
C SER A 182 12.48 3.42 16.26
N ASN A 183 11.92 4.23 17.17
CA ASN A 183 10.58 4.00 17.72
C ASN A 183 9.45 4.05 16.66
N ASN A 184 9.71 4.59 15.47
CA ASN A 184 8.83 4.59 14.33
C ASN A 184 9.12 3.38 13.42
N THR A 185 8.85 2.18 13.88
CA THR A 185 9.13 0.94 13.14
C THR A 185 8.37 0.81 11.82
N SER A 186 7.25 1.49 11.69
CA SER A 186 6.45 1.55 10.44
C SER A 186 7.04 2.50 9.40
N SER A 187 8.10 3.23 9.75
CA SER A 187 8.84 4.15 8.86
C SER A 187 7.98 5.29 8.27
N ILE A 188 6.87 5.66 8.91
CA ILE A 188 6.04 6.78 8.48
C ILE A 188 6.89 8.06 8.37
N GLY A 189 6.76 8.80 7.26
CA GLY A 189 7.56 9.97 6.93
C GLY A 189 8.88 9.66 6.20
N THR A 190 9.17 8.38 5.95
CA THR A 190 10.33 7.98 5.12
C THR A 190 9.99 8.19 3.66
N ARG A 191 10.91 8.82 2.91
CA ARG A 191 10.79 8.99 1.46
C ARG A 191 11.62 7.94 0.74
N VAL A 192 11.01 7.35 -0.28
CA VAL A 192 11.66 6.41 -1.18
C VAL A 192 11.65 6.99 -2.58
N LYS A 193 12.82 6.99 -3.24
CA LYS A 193 12.95 7.39 -4.63
C LYS A 193 13.44 6.21 -5.46
N VAL A 194 12.82 6.02 -6.61
CA VAL A 194 13.24 5.05 -7.61
C VAL A 194 13.70 5.80 -8.85
N VAL A 195 14.90 5.49 -9.32
CA VAL A 195 15.47 6.04 -10.54
C VAL A 195 15.67 4.92 -11.54
N THR A 196 15.08 5.04 -12.72
CA THR A 196 15.15 4.01 -13.76
C THR A 196 14.89 4.61 -15.15
N MET A 197 15.12 3.80 -16.19
CA MET A 197 14.75 4.14 -17.57
C MET A 197 13.35 3.63 -17.85
N ILE A 198 12.41 4.51 -18.22
CA ILE A 198 11.05 4.19 -18.64
C ILE A 198 10.85 4.78 -20.04
N ASN A 199 10.45 3.96 -21.00
CA ASN A 199 10.25 4.36 -22.40
C ASN A 199 11.45 5.14 -22.97
N GLY A 200 12.69 4.71 -22.62
CA GLY A 200 13.94 5.33 -23.06
C GLY A 200 14.30 6.64 -22.35
N ASN A 201 13.50 7.11 -21.39
CA ASN A 201 13.75 8.31 -20.62
C ASN A 201 14.11 7.97 -19.17
N ARG A 202 15.10 8.69 -18.61
CA ARG A 202 15.42 8.55 -17.20
C ARG A 202 14.35 9.26 -16.36
N LYS A 203 13.59 8.48 -15.58
CA LYS A 203 12.59 8.97 -14.63
C LYS A 203 13.06 8.82 -13.19
N THR A 204 12.64 9.75 -12.34
CA THR A 204 12.77 9.66 -10.88
C THR A 204 11.39 9.78 -10.29
N GLN A 205 10.94 8.75 -9.61
CA GLN A 205 9.67 8.74 -8.91
C GLN A 205 9.92 8.90 -7.41
N THR A 206 9.09 9.68 -6.73
CA THR A 206 9.18 9.89 -5.27
C THR A 206 7.88 9.47 -4.60
N ARG A 207 7.99 8.65 -3.56
CA ARG A 207 6.85 8.26 -2.69
C ARG A 207 7.25 8.46 -1.23
N GLU A 208 6.29 8.78 -0.39
CA GLU A 208 6.46 8.86 1.07
C GLU A 208 5.54 7.85 1.74
N ILE A 209 6.00 7.25 2.82
CA ILE A 209 5.17 6.37 3.65
C ILE A 209 4.31 7.24 4.54
N PHE A 210 3.03 7.37 4.18
CA PHE A 210 2.06 8.16 4.91
C PHE A 210 1.33 7.33 5.97
N GLY A 211 1.06 7.94 7.12
CA GLY A 211 0.20 7.36 8.15
C GLY A 211 -1.30 7.54 7.90
N GLN A 212 -1.65 8.35 6.90
CA GLN A 212 -3.01 8.58 6.44
C GLN A 212 -2.98 9.14 5.02
N THR A 213 -3.89 8.66 4.17
CA THR A 213 -4.09 9.17 2.81
C THR A 213 -5.56 9.54 2.63
N GLY A 214 -5.82 10.83 2.35
CA GLY A 214 -7.18 11.33 2.18
C GLY A 214 -8.07 11.24 3.43
N TYR A 215 -9.40 11.20 3.23
CA TYR A 215 -10.40 11.19 4.29
C TYR A 215 -10.68 9.77 4.79
N ASN A 216 -10.49 9.54 6.09
CA ASN A 216 -10.77 8.25 6.76
C ASN A 216 -10.12 7.03 6.09
N ALA A 217 -8.96 7.19 5.50
CA ALA A 217 -8.30 6.14 4.73
C ALA A 217 -6.78 6.16 4.88
N GLN A 218 -6.17 5.04 4.53
CA GLN A 218 -4.73 4.85 4.47
C GLN A 218 -4.42 3.82 3.39
N ASN A 219 -3.47 4.11 2.50
CA ASN A 219 -2.86 3.13 1.62
C ASN A 219 -2.00 2.15 2.41
N GLU A 220 -1.58 1.07 1.79
CA GLU A 220 -0.60 0.18 2.41
C GLU A 220 0.69 0.95 2.82
N LEU A 221 1.39 0.43 3.83
CA LEU A 221 2.64 1.05 4.32
C LEU A 221 3.88 0.68 3.51
N SER A 222 3.76 -0.18 2.53
CA SER A 222 4.76 -0.33 1.47
C SER A 222 4.57 0.76 0.41
N VAL A 223 5.64 1.10 -0.27
CA VAL A 223 5.57 2.05 -1.39
C VAL A 223 5.68 1.29 -2.70
N HIS A 224 4.68 1.48 -3.53
CA HIS A 224 4.56 0.88 -4.84
C HIS A 224 5.05 1.85 -5.92
N PHE A 225 5.77 1.33 -6.91
CA PHE A 225 6.24 2.05 -8.09
C PHE A 225 5.98 1.22 -9.34
N GLY A 226 5.22 1.74 -10.27
CA GLY A 226 5.16 1.23 -11.61
C GLY A 226 6.44 1.59 -12.38
N LEU A 227 6.85 0.71 -13.26
CA LEU A 227 8.15 0.80 -13.93
C LEU A 227 8.02 0.61 -15.45
N SER A 228 6.80 0.49 -15.96
CA SER A 228 6.50 0.33 -17.39
C SER A 228 7.36 -0.76 -18.05
N ASP A 229 8.23 -0.39 -18.99
CA ASP A 229 9.11 -1.28 -19.75
C ASP A 229 10.52 -1.45 -19.12
N ALA A 230 10.75 -0.90 -17.94
CA ALA A 230 12.07 -0.95 -17.30
C ALA A 230 12.58 -2.38 -17.11
N THR A 231 13.86 -2.58 -17.36
CA THR A 231 14.52 -3.89 -17.18
C THR A 231 15.31 -3.99 -15.88
N VAL A 232 15.68 -2.85 -15.31
CA VAL A 232 16.43 -2.73 -14.05
C VAL A 232 16.16 -1.38 -13.43
N ILE A 233 16.21 -1.29 -12.12
CA ILE A 233 16.17 -0.05 -11.37
C ILE A 233 17.62 0.40 -11.13
N ASP A 234 17.99 1.56 -11.67
CA ASP A 234 19.35 2.13 -11.54
C ASP A 234 19.68 2.35 -10.06
N SER A 235 18.74 2.97 -9.32
CA SER A 235 18.91 3.17 -7.89
C SER A 235 17.57 3.28 -7.14
N VAL A 236 17.55 2.70 -5.94
CA VAL A 236 16.57 2.94 -4.90
C VAL A 236 17.23 3.77 -3.82
N ILE A 237 16.68 4.94 -3.53
CA ILE A 237 17.19 5.88 -2.54
C ILE A 237 16.15 5.99 -1.43
N ILE A 238 16.56 5.72 -0.18
CA ILE A 238 15.67 5.81 0.98
C ILE A 238 16.20 6.91 1.90
N ASP A 239 15.39 7.95 2.06
CA ASP A 239 15.62 9.04 2.99
C ASP A 239 14.78 8.78 4.26
N TRP A 240 15.44 8.26 5.30
CA TRP A 240 14.79 7.90 6.55
C TRP A 240 14.42 9.14 7.37
N HIS A 241 13.20 9.17 7.89
CA HIS A 241 12.70 10.32 8.64
C HIS A 241 13.48 10.61 9.91
N ALA A 242 14.01 9.60 10.58
CA ALA A 242 14.73 9.75 11.86
C ALA A 242 15.87 8.74 12.00
N SER A 243 16.85 9.07 12.84
CA SER A 243 18.01 8.25 13.18
C SER A 243 19.03 8.06 12.04
N SER A 244 20.18 7.49 12.38
CA SER A 244 21.27 7.20 11.43
C SER A 244 21.24 5.73 11.01
N PRO A 245 21.50 5.38 9.74
CA PRO A 245 21.78 6.30 8.62
C PRO A 245 20.51 7.02 8.15
N GLN A 246 20.64 8.30 7.81
CA GLN A 246 19.53 9.10 7.29
C GLN A 246 19.23 8.78 5.82
N ARG A 247 20.21 8.33 5.06
CA ARG A 247 20.06 7.95 3.65
C ARG A 247 20.74 6.62 3.38
N GLN A 248 20.08 5.77 2.60
CA GLN A 248 20.62 4.56 2.01
C GLN A 248 20.35 4.55 0.50
N VAL A 249 21.28 3.98 -0.26
CA VAL A 249 21.19 3.87 -1.71
C VAL A 249 21.53 2.43 -2.10
N PHE A 250 20.67 1.85 -2.93
CA PHE A 250 20.85 0.54 -3.53
C PHE A 250 20.85 0.69 -5.04
N THR A 251 21.73 0.01 -5.74
CA THR A 251 21.89 0.12 -7.20
C THR A 251 21.67 -1.22 -7.88
N ASN A 252 21.27 -1.18 -9.17
CA ASN A 252 21.00 -2.38 -9.98
C ASN A 252 19.97 -3.31 -9.31
N VAL A 253 18.85 -2.74 -8.87
CA VAL A 253 17.78 -3.48 -8.19
C VAL A 253 16.87 -4.10 -9.25
N GLU A 254 16.48 -5.36 -9.06
CA GLU A 254 15.60 -6.08 -10.00
C GLU A 254 14.18 -5.52 -10.00
N VAL A 255 13.52 -5.52 -11.14
CA VAL A 255 12.09 -5.20 -11.30
C VAL A 255 11.19 -6.42 -10.96
N ASN A 256 9.89 -6.23 -10.83
CA ASN A 256 8.89 -7.24 -10.51
C ASN A 256 9.22 -7.99 -9.22
N LYS A 257 9.57 -7.24 -8.20
CA LYS A 257 9.94 -7.77 -6.88
C LYS A 257 9.31 -6.97 -5.76
N PHE A 258 9.05 -7.69 -4.68
CA PHE A 258 8.75 -7.12 -3.37
C PHE A 258 10.02 -7.08 -2.55
N TYR A 259 10.34 -5.94 -1.99
CA TYR A 259 11.53 -5.77 -1.17
C TYR A 259 11.18 -5.37 0.26
N THR A 260 12.01 -5.86 1.17
CA THR A 260 12.07 -5.35 2.55
C THR A 260 13.41 -4.65 2.75
N VAL A 261 13.36 -3.46 3.33
CA VAL A 261 14.56 -2.73 3.74
C VAL A 261 14.45 -2.40 5.23
N ILE A 262 15.38 -2.91 6.01
CA ILE A 262 15.58 -2.52 7.41
C ILE A 262 16.66 -1.46 7.43
N GLN A 263 16.39 -0.34 8.10
CA GLN A 263 17.34 0.78 8.19
C GLN A 263 18.73 0.31 8.64
N GLY A 264 19.76 0.69 7.88
CA GLY A 264 21.15 0.26 8.12
C GLY A 264 21.54 -1.08 7.49
N ASN A 265 20.59 -1.87 6.96
CA ASN A 265 20.84 -3.17 6.35
C ASN A 265 20.75 -3.13 4.82
N SER A 266 21.08 -4.24 4.18
CA SER A 266 20.89 -4.44 2.73
C SER A 266 19.41 -4.52 2.37
N ILE A 267 19.08 -4.17 1.12
CA ILE A 267 17.79 -4.47 0.52
C ILE A 267 17.66 -5.97 0.32
N THR A 268 16.52 -6.54 0.72
CA THR A 268 16.26 -7.98 0.61
C THR A 268 14.98 -8.16 -0.19
N SER A 269 15.05 -8.86 -1.32
CA SER A 269 13.85 -9.25 -2.04
C SER A 269 13.05 -10.23 -1.17
N ILE A 270 11.77 -9.93 -1.02
CA ILE A 270 10.81 -10.94 -0.61
C ILE A 270 10.60 -11.75 -1.90
N THR A 271 11.27 -12.88 -2.03
CA THR A 271 10.81 -13.88 -2.99
C THR A 271 9.36 -14.15 -2.60
N ASN A 272 8.43 -13.94 -3.54
CA ASN A 272 7.05 -14.36 -3.36
C ASN A 272 7.10 -15.68 -2.61
N GLU A 273 6.39 -15.78 -1.47
CA GLU A 273 6.36 -17.03 -0.71
C GLU A 273 5.85 -18.19 -1.58
N ASN A 274 5.51 -17.94 -2.84
CA ASN A 274 5.16 -18.93 -3.86
C ASN A 274 6.36 -19.56 -4.59
N GLU A 275 7.54 -18.93 -4.63
CA GLU A 275 8.74 -19.63 -5.12
C GLU A 275 9.37 -20.44 -4.00
N PHE A 276 9.12 -21.74 -4.06
CA PHE A 276 9.80 -22.71 -3.21
C PHE A 276 11.28 -22.78 -3.58
N THR A 277 12.13 -22.07 -2.85
CA THR A 277 13.53 -22.44 -2.85
C THR A 277 13.66 -23.76 -2.09
N THR A 278 13.78 -24.85 -2.82
CA THR A 278 14.27 -26.12 -2.26
C THR A 278 15.53 -25.81 -1.45
N GLY A 279 15.57 -26.31 -0.20
CA GLY A 279 16.75 -26.16 0.66
C GLY A 279 16.67 -25.12 1.78
N LYS A 280 15.52 -24.48 2.05
CA LYS A 280 15.33 -23.64 3.25
C LYS A 280 14.30 -24.24 4.20
N PHE A 281 14.58 -24.15 5.51
CA PHE A 281 13.58 -24.38 6.55
C PHE A 281 12.69 -23.16 6.67
N SER A 282 11.41 -23.30 6.29
CA SER A 282 10.44 -22.20 6.32
C SER A 282 9.05 -22.67 6.71
N LEU A 283 8.27 -21.79 7.32
CA LEU A 283 6.84 -21.98 7.63
C LEU A 283 6.07 -20.80 7.07
N ARG A 284 5.05 -21.06 6.25
CA ARG A 284 4.23 -20.01 5.64
C ARG A 284 3.10 -19.56 6.54
N GLN A 285 2.59 -18.37 6.24
CA GLN A 285 1.30 -17.95 6.75
C GLN A 285 0.22 -18.91 6.23
N ASN A 286 -0.68 -19.34 7.11
CA ASN A 286 -1.82 -20.14 6.67
C ASN A 286 -2.73 -19.32 5.74
N TYR A 287 -3.27 -20.01 4.74
CA TYR A 287 -4.19 -19.35 3.80
C TYR A 287 -5.45 -20.19 3.59
N PRO A 288 -6.63 -19.55 3.67
CA PRO A 288 -6.88 -18.16 4.06
C PRO A 288 -6.55 -17.86 5.53
N ASN A 289 -6.31 -16.56 5.87
CA ASN A 289 -6.18 -16.08 7.24
C ASN A 289 -6.64 -14.61 7.31
N PRO A 290 -7.75 -14.25 7.98
CA PRO A 290 -8.61 -15.14 8.79
C PRO A 290 -9.29 -16.26 7.99
N PHE A 291 -9.71 -17.35 8.65
CA PHE A 291 -10.32 -18.52 8.00
C PHE A 291 -11.61 -19.01 8.68
N ASN A 292 -12.46 -19.73 7.92
CA ASN A 292 -13.73 -20.31 8.39
C ASN A 292 -14.10 -21.57 7.61
N PRO A 293 -14.17 -22.75 8.20
CA PRO A 293 -13.37 -23.20 9.32
C PRO A 293 -12.06 -23.87 8.86
N GLU A 294 -11.75 -23.82 7.57
CA GLU A 294 -10.64 -24.51 6.92
C GLU A 294 -9.54 -23.57 6.46
N THR A 295 -8.30 -24.01 6.58
CA THR A 295 -7.13 -23.30 6.06
C THR A 295 -6.01 -24.28 5.73
N ASN A 296 -5.05 -23.85 4.92
CA ASN A 296 -3.86 -24.60 4.60
C ASN A 296 -2.64 -24.02 5.32
N ILE A 297 -1.81 -24.90 5.88
CA ILE A 297 -0.50 -24.56 6.43
C ILE A 297 0.56 -25.22 5.55
N SER A 298 1.46 -24.41 5.02
CA SER A 298 2.51 -24.87 4.12
C SER A 298 3.89 -24.58 4.69
N PHE A 299 4.84 -25.50 4.49
CA PHE A 299 6.23 -25.34 4.95
C PHE A 299 7.22 -26.06 4.04
N SER A 300 8.49 -25.71 4.16
CA SER A 300 9.60 -26.41 3.50
C SER A 300 10.65 -26.85 4.49
N LEU A 301 11.29 -27.98 4.18
CA LEU A 301 12.41 -28.55 4.92
C LEU A 301 13.67 -28.53 4.07
N SER A 302 14.78 -28.07 4.64
CA SER A 302 16.09 -28.01 4.00
C SER A 302 16.87 -29.33 4.04
N ARG A 303 16.42 -30.29 4.82
CA ARG A 303 17.03 -31.61 4.99
C ARG A 303 16.03 -32.57 5.63
N LYS A 304 16.28 -33.86 5.46
CA LYS A 304 15.52 -34.89 6.15
C LYS A 304 15.69 -34.76 7.67
N GLY A 305 14.57 -34.89 8.42
CA GLY A 305 14.60 -34.88 9.88
C GLY A 305 13.25 -35.09 10.53
N LYS A 306 13.29 -35.41 11.82
CA LYS A 306 12.07 -35.49 12.63
C LYS A 306 11.44 -34.12 12.69
N THR A 307 10.19 -34.03 12.21
CA THR A 307 9.46 -32.80 12.05
C THR A 307 8.12 -32.85 12.76
N SER A 308 7.80 -31.85 13.53
CA SER A 308 6.54 -31.71 14.24
C SER A 308 5.85 -30.40 13.82
N LEU A 309 4.55 -30.52 13.48
CA LEU A 309 3.68 -29.38 13.21
C LEU A 309 2.49 -29.41 14.16
N LYS A 310 2.34 -28.39 15.00
CA LYS A 310 1.36 -28.34 16.08
C LYS A 310 0.64 -27.01 16.12
N VAL A 311 -0.59 -27.04 16.65
CA VAL A 311 -1.41 -25.84 16.88
C VAL A 311 -1.63 -25.63 18.37
N PHE A 312 -1.55 -24.37 18.81
CA PHE A 312 -1.68 -23.93 20.19
C PHE A 312 -2.75 -22.84 20.29
N ASP A 313 -3.44 -22.81 21.42
CA ASP A 313 -4.29 -21.67 21.79
C ASP A 313 -3.48 -20.49 22.34
N ILE A 314 -4.16 -19.40 22.69
CA ILE A 314 -3.52 -18.18 23.24
C ILE A 314 -2.83 -18.38 24.59
N THR A 315 -3.14 -19.48 25.30
CA THR A 315 -2.50 -19.84 26.59
C THR A 315 -1.24 -20.67 26.38
N GLY A 316 -0.93 -21.06 25.14
CA GLY A 316 0.18 -21.94 24.81
C GLY A 316 -0.14 -23.43 24.97
N LYS A 317 -1.41 -23.78 25.20
CA LYS A 317 -1.84 -25.19 25.26
C LYS A 317 -1.92 -25.77 23.85
N GLU A 318 -1.31 -26.96 23.64
CA GLU A 318 -1.46 -27.71 22.39
C GLU A 318 -2.93 -28.15 22.22
N VAL A 319 -3.54 -27.75 21.11
CA VAL A 319 -4.95 -28.04 20.76
C VAL A 319 -5.06 -28.99 19.57
N MET A 320 -4.02 -29.09 18.73
CA MET A 320 -3.99 -29.98 17.58
C MET A 320 -2.55 -30.32 17.21
N LYS A 321 -2.32 -31.59 16.87
CA LYS A 321 -1.07 -32.09 16.28
C LYS A 321 -1.37 -32.48 14.83
N LEU A 322 -0.62 -31.94 13.88
CA LEU A 322 -0.80 -32.15 12.44
C LEU A 322 0.23 -33.14 11.89
N SER A 323 1.47 -33.06 12.38
CA SER A 323 2.54 -34.02 12.05
C SER A 323 3.48 -34.18 13.23
N ASP A 324 4.10 -35.37 13.34
CA ASP A 324 5.18 -35.67 14.27
C ASP A 324 5.93 -36.92 13.74
N GLU A 325 6.57 -36.78 12.60
CA GLU A 325 7.17 -37.87 11.84
C GLU A 325 8.49 -37.46 11.18
N GLU A 326 9.21 -38.43 10.65
CA GLU A 326 10.42 -38.16 9.89
C GLU A 326 10.05 -37.79 8.44
N LEU A 327 10.28 -36.52 8.05
CA LEU A 327 10.03 -36.04 6.71
C LEU A 327 11.33 -35.80 5.94
N ASN A 328 11.30 -36.06 4.64
CA ASN A 328 12.42 -35.77 3.75
C ASN A 328 12.56 -34.26 3.51
N GLU A 329 13.66 -33.84 2.90
CA GLU A 329 13.75 -32.54 2.26
C GLU A 329 12.61 -32.36 1.26
N GLY A 330 11.95 -31.21 1.27
CA GLY A 330 10.86 -30.94 0.36
C GLY A 330 9.82 -29.97 0.92
N TYR A 331 8.74 -29.91 0.19
CA TYR A 331 7.61 -29.04 0.47
C TYR A 331 6.39 -29.84 0.91
N TYR A 332 5.66 -29.29 1.90
CA TYR A 332 4.52 -29.94 2.52
C TYR A 332 3.39 -28.93 2.73
N THR A 333 2.15 -29.39 2.52
CA THR A 333 0.93 -28.62 2.83
C THR A 333 -0.03 -29.49 3.63
N TYR A 334 -0.49 -28.97 4.76
CA TYR A 334 -1.48 -29.60 5.61
C TYR A 334 -2.75 -28.78 5.61
N LYS A 335 -3.85 -29.37 5.13
CA LYS A 335 -5.18 -28.78 5.26
C LYS A 335 -5.71 -29.08 6.66
N ILE A 336 -6.16 -28.04 7.37
CA ILE A 336 -6.74 -28.17 8.71
C ILE A 336 -8.19 -27.69 8.70
N ASN A 337 -9.01 -28.33 9.53
CA ASN A 337 -10.39 -27.95 9.78
C ASN A 337 -10.61 -27.76 11.28
N MET A 338 -10.91 -26.55 11.67
CA MET A 338 -11.09 -26.14 13.06
C MET A 338 -12.55 -25.86 13.42
N ARG A 339 -13.52 -26.55 12.76
CA ARG A 339 -14.95 -26.39 13.01
C ARG A 339 -15.34 -26.54 14.48
N ASN A 340 -14.67 -27.43 15.21
CA ASN A 340 -14.98 -27.72 16.61
C ASN A 340 -14.25 -26.80 17.62
N PHE A 341 -13.49 -25.83 17.16
CA PHE A 341 -12.75 -24.90 18.01
C PHE A 341 -13.47 -23.54 18.06
N PRO A 342 -13.39 -22.79 19.17
CA PRO A 342 -13.95 -21.44 19.26
C PRO A 342 -13.28 -20.46 18.27
N SER A 343 -14.04 -19.44 17.82
CA SER A 343 -13.43 -18.30 17.12
C SER A 343 -12.38 -17.64 18.00
N GLY A 344 -11.26 -17.25 17.42
CA GLY A 344 -10.17 -16.64 18.19
C GLY A 344 -8.81 -16.76 17.52
N ILE A 345 -7.79 -16.35 18.26
CA ILE A 345 -6.40 -16.40 17.84
C ILE A 345 -5.78 -17.74 18.28
N TYR A 346 -5.08 -18.35 17.34
CA TYR A 346 -4.29 -19.56 17.53
C TYR A 346 -2.88 -19.34 16.99
N PHE A 347 -1.94 -20.19 17.44
CA PHE A 347 -0.59 -20.23 16.92
C PHE A 347 -0.29 -21.63 16.39
N TYR A 348 0.46 -21.73 15.32
CA TYR A 348 0.99 -22.99 14.86
C TYR A 348 2.51 -22.92 14.80
N ARG A 349 3.15 -24.04 15.12
CA ARG A 349 4.59 -24.15 15.23
C ARG A 349 5.09 -25.37 14.45
N LEU A 350 6.09 -25.11 13.60
CA LEU A 350 6.88 -26.13 12.94
C LEU A 350 8.20 -26.28 13.67
N GLU A 351 8.58 -27.50 14.00
CA GLU A 351 9.84 -27.82 14.68
C GLU A 351 10.57 -28.91 13.91
N THR A 352 11.89 -28.77 13.71
CA THR A 352 12.77 -29.80 13.17
C THR A 352 14.16 -29.68 13.78
N GLY A 353 14.69 -30.76 14.39
CA GLY A 353 15.92 -30.69 15.16
C GLY A 353 15.84 -29.62 16.25
N ASN A 354 16.80 -28.67 16.26
CA ASN A 354 16.84 -27.57 17.22
C ASN A 354 16.22 -26.27 16.68
N SER A 355 15.61 -26.30 15.50
CA SER A 355 14.99 -25.13 14.87
C SER A 355 13.49 -25.17 14.98
N PHE A 356 12.88 -24.00 15.23
CA PHE A 356 11.43 -23.85 15.17
C PHE A 356 11.02 -22.51 14.59
N ILE A 357 9.84 -22.49 13.98
CA ILE A 357 9.16 -21.26 13.50
C ILE A 357 7.72 -21.33 13.97
N SER A 358 7.19 -20.20 14.48
CA SER A 358 5.78 -20.08 14.88
C SER A 358 5.11 -18.96 14.14
N LYS A 359 3.83 -19.15 13.78
CA LYS A 359 2.99 -18.10 13.16
C LYS A 359 1.60 -18.06 13.83
N LYS A 360 0.94 -16.91 13.70
CA LYS A 360 -0.40 -16.66 14.22
C LYS A 360 -1.44 -16.95 13.13
N MET A 361 -2.60 -17.49 13.53
CA MET A 361 -3.78 -17.64 12.68
C MET A 361 -5.05 -17.20 13.40
N ILE A 362 -6.07 -16.79 12.65
CA ILE A 362 -7.31 -16.26 13.19
C ILE A 362 -8.48 -17.07 12.63
N LEU A 363 -9.20 -17.77 13.53
CA LEU A 363 -10.43 -18.48 13.21
C LEU A 363 -11.63 -17.56 13.42
N ILE A 364 -12.47 -17.43 12.41
CA ILE A 364 -13.76 -16.70 12.45
C ILE A 364 -14.86 -17.70 12.10
N LYS A 365 -15.97 -17.66 12.85
CA LYS A 365 -17.18 -18.44 12.58
C LYS A 365 -18.33 -17.49 12.28
#